data_63940d6d322d9c1fcd2eae886f326584
#
_entry.id   63940d6d322d9c1fcd2eae886f326584
#
_cell.length_a   1.000
_cell.length_b   1.000
_cell.length_c   1.000
_cell.angle_alpha   90.00
_cell.angle_beta   90.00
_cell.angle_gamma   90.00
#
_symmetry.space_group_name_H-M   'P 1'
#
loop_
_entity.id
_entity.type
_entity.pdbx_description
1 polymer ?
#
loop_
_entity_poly.entity_id
_entity_poly.type
_entity_poly.pdbx_seq_one_letter_code
_entity_poly.pdbx_strand_id
1 'polypeptide(L)'
;LTTAKIHRKIRGKIGKAIFNYKMISKDDHIVVGLSGGKDSVFLLIALDEIRRWSPVPFSLSACSVDITGGSWDTSAMEDLCADREIPYRVVPHPVEEIIRIRDERSPCSFCANMRRGILNSTVKETGGTTLALGHNLDDAVETALMNLLRTGRFRSFQPTAWQSNSQVRLIRPMVYLSEKAILTEVERLNLPLLKYTCPFSLETERTRAKGLVKELSKKFPDVKQNILHALKCIDTKDRWGEEGSP
;
A
#
# COMPACT_ATOMS: atom_id res chain seq x y z
N LEU A 1 -6.21 20.66 -14.22
CA LEU A 1 -6.57 19.46 -13.46
C LEU A 1 -7.64 19.75 -12.42
N THR A 2 -8.50 18.76 -12.16
CA THR A 2 -9.74 18.90 -11.39
C THR A 2 -9.49 19.45 -9.99
N THR A 3 -10.10 20.57 -9.65
CA THR A 3 -10.19 21.14 -8.30
C THR A 3 -11.09 20.30 -7.37
N ALA A 4 -11.55 19.14 -7.84
CA ALA A 4 -12.44 18.26 -7.11
C ALA A 4 -11.69 17.60 -5.93
N LYS A 5 -12.18 17.86 -4.73
CA LYS A 5 -11.64 17.30 -3.47
C LYS A 5 -12.11 15.86 -3.26
N ILE A 6 -11.29 15.06 -2.57
CA ILE A 6 -11.67 13.72 -2.09
C ILE A 6 -12.91 13.82 -1.19
N HIS A 7 -13.83 12.87 -1.35
CA HIS A 7 -15.06 12.84 -0.58
C HIS A 7 -14.76 12.83 0.94
N ARG A 8 -15.45 13.67 1.71
CA ARG A 8 -15.23 13.89 3.15
C ARG A 8 -15.15 12.57 3.97
N LYS A 9 -16.04 11.60 3.69
CA LYS A 9 -16.05 10.31 4.38
C LYS A 9 -14.78 9.48 4.11
N ILE A 10 -14.26 9.51 2.89
CA ILE A 10 -13.04 8.80 2.50
C ILE A 10 -11.84 9.44 3.20
N ARG A 11 -11.70 10.75 3.10
CA ARG A 11 -10.66 11.52 3.77
C ARG A 11 -10.68 11.30 5.29
N GLY A 12 -11.87 11.27 5.91
CA GLY A 12 -12.04 10.99 7.34
C GLY A 12 -11.53 9.60 7.74
N LYS A 13 -11.73 8.56 6.91
CA LYS A 13 -11.20 7.22 7.18
C LYS A 13 -9.67 7.18 7.11
N ILE A 14 -9.07 7.89 6.16
CA ILE A 14 -7.61 8.00 6.04
C ILE A 14 -7.06 8.74 7.27
N GLY A 15 -7.61 9.89 7.62
CA GLY A 15 -7.22 10.65 8.80
C GLY A 15 -7.36 9.83 10.10
N LYS A 16 -8.42 9.04 10.23
CA LYS A 16 -8.61 8.12 11.36
C LYS A 16 -7.51 7.05 11.43
N ALA A 17 -7.08 6.48 10.29
CA ALA A 17 -5.98 5.53 10.26
C ALA A 17 -4.65 6.18 10.66
N ILE A 18 -4.35 7.36 10.09
CA ILE A 18 -3.15 8.14 10.43
C ILE A 18 -3.10 8.42 11.94
N PHE A 19 -4.21 8.89 12.52
CA PHE A 19 -4.30 9.20 13.94
C PHE A 19 -4.16 7.95 14.83
N ASN A 20 -4.96 6.90 14.56
CA ASN A 20 -5.01 5.70 15.39
C ASN A 20 -3.66 4.96 15.45
N TYR A 21 -2.90 5.00 14.36
CA TYR A 21 -1.62 4.28 14.26
C TYR A 21 -0.40 5.22 14.33
N LYS A 22 -0.60 6.50 14.67
CA LYS A 22 0.47 7.51 14.79
C LYS A 22 1.42 7.48 13.59
N MET A 23 0.84 7.48 12.37
CA MET A 23 1.58 7.24 11.13
C MET A 23 2.47 8.41 10.73
N ILE A 24 2.08 9.64 11.08
CA ILE A 24 2.75 10.88 10.68
C ILE A 24 3.17 11.65 11.91
N SER A 25 4.42 12.07 11.95
CA SER A 25 5.01 12.93 12.96
C SER A 25 5.32 14.30 12.38
N LYS A 26 5.52 15.29 13.25
CA LYS A 26 5.94 16.63 12.82
C LYS A 26 7.25 16.55 12.04
N ASP A 27 7.29 17.31 10.95
CA ASP A 27 8.45 17.44 10.04
C ASP A 27 8.85 16.14 9.33
N ASP A 28 7.97 15.12 9.30
CA ASP A 28 8.19 13.93 8.47
C ASP A 28 8.30 14.33 6.98
N HIS A 29 9.25 13.73 6.29
CA HIS A 29 9.28 13.71 4.83
C HIS A 29 8.79 12.35 4.35
N ILE A 30 7.58 12.33 3.78
CA ILE A 30 6.90 11.13 3.34
C ILE A 30 7.16 10.90 1.85
N VAL A 31 7.74 9.76 1.52
CA VAL A 31 7.89 9.30 0.14
C VAL A 31 6.77 8.31 -0.18
N VAL A 32 5.96 8.61 -1.19
CA VAL A 32 4.92 7.69 -1.67
C VAL A 32 5.51 6.74 -2.71
N GLY A 33 5.38 5.43 -2.46
CA GLY A 33 5.69 4.43 -3.48
C GLY A 33 4.61 4.44 -4.56
N LEU A 34 4.90 5.08 -5.69
CA LEU A 34 3.95 5.34 -6.78
C LEU A 34 4.12 4.31 -7.89
N SER A 35 3.25 3.30 -7.93
CA SER A 35 3.29 2.23 -8.93
C SER A 35 2.46 2.54 -10.20
N GLY A 36 1.85 3.71 -10.29
CA GLY A 36 0.92 4.05 -11.36
C GLY A 36 -0.44 3.34 -11.30
N GLY A 37 -0.61 2.38 -10.41
CA GLY A 37 -1.89 1.73 -10.16
C GLY A 37 -2.83 2.57 -9.28
N LYS A 38 -4.14 2.33 -9.39
CA LYS A 38 -5.21 3.09 -8.72
C LYS A 38 -4.96 3.40 -7.25
N ASP A 39 -4.44 2.42 -6.49
CA ASP A 39 -4.26 2.57 -5.04
C ASP A 39 -3.10 3.53 -4.72
N SER A 40 -1.97 3.41 -5.42
CA SER A 40 -0.81 4.27 -5.20
C SER A 40 -1.05 5.70 -5.67
N VAL A 41 -1.73 5.88 -6.80
CA VAL A 41 -2.11 7.19 -7.32
C VAL A 41 -3.11 7.87 -6.38
N PHE A 42 -4.12 7.14 -5.93
CA PHE A 42 -5.09 7.67 -4.97
C PHE A 42 -4.44 8.03 -3.63
N LEU A 43 -3.51 7.21 -3.13
CA LEU A 43 -2.75 7.52 -1.91
C LEU A 43 -1.98 8.82 -2.03
N LEU A 44 -1.30 9.06 -3.16
CA LEU A 44 -0.56 10.30 -3.41
C LEU A 44 -1.48 11.51 -3.31
N ILE A 45 -2.61 11.46 -4.02
CA ILE A 45 -3.61 12.55 -4.02
C ILE A 45 -4.20 12.78 -2.61
N ALA A 46 -4.47 11.69 -1.88
CA ALA A 46 -5.01 11.77 -0.53
C ALA A 46 -4.04 12.42 0.46
N LEU A 47 -2.76 12.05 0.40
CA LEU A 47 -1.74 12.65 1.25
C LEU A 47 -1.44 14.10 0.85
N ASP A 48 -1.45 14.42 -0.44
CA ASP A 48 -1.33 15.81 -0.91
C ASP A 48 -2.48 16.70 -0.40
N GLU A 49 -3.71 16.21 -0.47
CA GLU A 49 -4.84 16.94 0.08
C GLU A 49 -4.74 17.09 1.61
N ILE A 50 -4.33 16.00 2.32
CA ILE A 50 -4.21 16.00 3.79
C ILE A 50 -3.13 16.99 4.25
N ARG A 51 -1.97 17.05 3.61
CA ARG A 51 -0.86 17.92 4.04
C ARG A 51 -1.25 19.42 4.09
N ARG A 52 -2.22 19.83 3.27
CA ARG A 52 -2.64 21.23 3.15
C ARG A 52 -3.45 21.76 4.35
N TRP A 53 -4.01 20.84 5.14
CA TRP A 53 -4.84 21.20 6.31
C TRP A 53 -4.48 20.38 7.56
N SER A 54 -3.48 19.55 7.49
CA SER A 54 -3.00 18.75 8.62
C SER A 54 -2.48 19.66 9.75
N PRO A 55 -2.88 19.44 11.00
CA PRO A 55 -2.29 20.16 12.13
C PRO A 55 -0.84 19.75 12.38
N VAL A 56 -0.41 18.63 11.83
CA VAL A 56 0.96 18.13 11.90
C VAL A 56 1.60 18.36 10.53
N PRO A 57 2.53 19.32 10.39
CA PRO A 57 3.19 19.60 9.11
C PRO A 57 4.08 18.45 8.69
N PHE A 58 4.05 18.13 7.40
CA PHE A 58 4.93 17.15 6.76
C PHE A 58 5.15 17.51 5.29
N SER A 59 6.26 17.08 4.74
CA SER A 59 6.56 17.19 3.31
C SER A 59 6.25 15.90 2.58
N LEU A 60 6.04 15.98 1.26
CA LEU A 60 5.63 14.87 0.41
C LEU A 60 6.48 14.83 -0.86
N SER A 61 6.92 13.64 -1.21
CA SER A 61 7.49 13.32 -2.52
C SER A 61 6.98 11.96 -2.99
N ALA A 62 7.24 11.61 -4.25
CA ALA A 62 6.83 10.34 -4.82
C ALA A 62 8.00 9.64 -5.52
N CYS A 63 7.99 8.31 -5.51
CA CYS A 63 8.99 7.49 -6.17
C CYS A 63 8.34 6.30 -6.87
N SER A 64 8.66 6.12 -8.15
CA SER A 64 8.34 4.90 -8.91
C SER A 64 9.59 4.04 -9.08
N VAL A 65 9.43 2.73 -8.91
CA VAL A 65 10.45 1.75 -9.28
C VAL A 65 10.06 1.17 -10.63
N ASP A 66 10.79 1.55 -11.66
CA ASP A 66 10.64 0.96 -12.99
C ASP A 66 11.35 -0.40 -13.02
N ILE A 67 10.55 -1.46 -12.98
CA ILE A 67 11.03 -2.83 -12.92
C ILE A 67 11.49 -3.38 -14.27
N THR A 68 11.28 -2.62 -15.36
CA THR A 68 11.69 -2.98 -16.71
C THR A 68 13.13 -2.54 -17.02
N GLY A 69 13.73 -1.74 -16.14
CA GLY A 69 15.09 -1.22 -16.32
C GLY A 69 15.19 0.01 -17.19
N GLY A 70 14.12 0.78 -17.40
CA GLY A 70 14.13 2.04 -18.13
C GLY A 70 13.16 2.14 -19.31
N SER A 71 12.37 1.09 -19.57
CA SER A 71 11.42 1.10 -20.68
C SER A 71 9.97 1.40 -20.31
N TRP A 72 9.71 1.67 -19.02
CA TRP A 72 8.36 1.98 -18.55
C TRP A 72 8.02 3.46 -18.76
N ASP A 73 6.97 3.75 -19.52
CA ASP A 73 6.47 5.11 -19.70
C ASP A 73 5.81 5.62 -18.40
N THR A 74 6.47 6.58 -17.76
CA THR A 74 6.03 7.20 -16.51
C THR A 74 5.49 8.62 -16.68
N SER A 75 5.41 9.12 -17.91
CA SER A 75 5.05 10.51 -18.24
C SER A 75 3.78 11.00 -17.55
N ALA A 76 2.73 10.17 -17.52
CA ALA A 76 1.48 10.54 -16.83
C ALA A 76 1.64 10.72 -15.32
N MET A 77 2.63 10.09 -14.68
CA MET A 77 2.94 10.29 -13.27
C MET A 77 3.82 11.51 -13.05
N GLU A 78 4.71 11.79 -14.00
CA GLU A 78 5.53 13.02 -14.01
C GLU A 78 4.63 14.25 -14.10
N ASP A 79 3.70 14.27 -15.05
CA ASP A 79 2.72 15.34 -15.24
C ASP A 79 1.85 15.51 -13.98
N LEU A 80 1.32 14.40 -13.43
CA LEU A 80 0.51 14.43 -12.21
C LEU A 80 1.26 15.05 -11.03
N CYS A 81 2.52 14.70 -10.86
CA CYS A 81 3.35 15.20 -9.76
C CYS A 81 3.75 16.66 -9.99
N ALA A 82 4.11 17.04 -11.22
CA ALA A 82 4.45 18.41 -11.60
C ALA A 82 3.28 19.38 -11.34
N ASP A 83 2.08 19.02 -11.76
CA ASP A 83 0.87 19.83 -11.56
C ASP A 83 0.51 20.05 -10.07
N ARG A 84 1.07 19.25 -9.18
CA ARG A 84 0.84 19.32 -7.73
C ARG A 84 2.04 19.79 -6.94
N GLU A 85 3.11 20.17 -7.64
CA GLU A 85 4.37 20.58 -7.03
C GLU A 85 4.90 19.52 -6.04
N ILE A 86 4.80 18.23 -6.45
CA ILE A 86 5.31 17.09 -5.69
C ILE A 86 6.61 16.62 -6.35
N PRO A 87 7.74 16.66 -5.66
CA PRO A 87 8.99 16.08 -6.18
C PRO A 87 8.78 14.60 -6.53
N TYR A 88 9.15 14.22 -7.75
CA TYR A 88 8.99 12.86 -8.26
C TYR A 88 10.29 12.29 -8.78
N ARG A 89 10.54 11.03 -8.49
CA ARG A 89 11.73 10.30 -8.95
C ARG A 89 11.33 8.94 -9.51
N VAL A 90 11.87 8.58 -10.66
CA VAL A 90 11.84 7.23 -11.21
C VAL A 90 13.19 6.56 -10.96
N VAL A 91 13.14 5.33 -10.44
CA VAL A 91 14.35 4.52 -10.24
C VAL A 91 14.25 3.30 -11.16
N PRO A 92 15.00 3.28 -12.26
CA PRO A 92 15.07 2.13 -13.15
C PRO A 92 15.83 0.99 -12.47
N HIS A 93 15.28 -0.21 -12.53
CA HIS A 93 15.93 -1.41 -12.01
C HIS A 93 15.44 -2.64 -12.77
N PRO A 94 16.31 -3.52 -13.30
CA PRO A 94 15.93 -4.64 -14.17
C PRO A 94 15.38 -5.83 -13.39
N VAL A 95 14.35 -5.61 -12.56
CA VAL A 95 13.77 -6.66 -11.68
C VAL A 95 13.19 -7.80 -12.50
N GLU A 96 12.56 -7.49 -13.64
CA GLU A 96 11.98 -8.51 -14.53
C GLU A 96 13.05 -9.41 -15.14
N GLU A 97 14.14 -8.83 -15.59
CA GLU A 97 15.28 -9.56 -16.15
C GLU A 97 15.92 -10.47 -15.08
N ILE A 98 16.11 -9.95 -13.87
CA ILE A 98 16.65 -10.72 -12.74
C ILE A 98 15.75 -11.92 -12.41
N ILE A 99 14.41 -11.73 -12.42
CA ILE A 99 13.46 -12.83 -12.19
C ILE A 99 13.62 -13.93 -13.25
N ARG A 100 13.76 -13.55 -14.53
CA ARG A 100 13.94 -14.50 -15.63
C ARG A 100 15.28 -15.25 -15.55
N ILE A 101 16.38 -14.52 -15.29
CA ILE A 101 17.72 -15.14 -15.18
C ILE A 101 17.79 -16.12 -14.02
N ARG A 102 17.13 -15.82 -12.90
CA ARG A 102 17.14 -16.66 -11.70
C ARG A 102 16.15 -17.82 -11.74
N ASP A 103 15.27 -17.87 -12.73
CA ASP A 103 14.14 -18.81 -12.77
C ASP A 103 13.37 -18.81 -11.44
N GLU A 104 13.03 -17.61 -10.97
CA GLU A 104 12.50 -17.38 -9.61
C GLU A 104 11.15 -18.07 -9.40
N ARG A 105 11.09 -19.01 -8.45
CA ARG A 105 9.88 -19.79 -8.16
C ARG A 105 8.71 -18.96 -7.64
N SER A 106 8.99 -17.81 -7.05
CA SER A 106 8.01 -16.90 -6.46
C SER A 106 8.17 -15.47 -6.99
N PRO A 107 7.98 -15.23 -8.31
CA PRO A 107 8.27 -13.94 -8.96
C PRO A 107 7.64 -12.74 -8.27
N CYS A 108 6.36 -12.83 -7.87
CA CYS A 108 5.64 -11.74 -7.20
C CYS A 108 6.24 -11.40 -5.83
N SER A 109 6.62 -12.40 -5.05
CA SER A 109 7.23 -12.19 -3.73
C SER A 109 8.62 -11.56 -3.86
N PHE A 110 9.42 -12.07 -4.79
CA PHE A 110 10.75 -11.53 -5.10
C PHE A 110 10.66 -10.07 -5.57
N CYS A 111 9.80 -9.78 -6.56
CA CYS A 111 9.55 -8.44 -7.06
C CYS A 111 9.12 -7.47 -5.94
N ALA A 112 8.19 -7.88 -5.08
CA ALA A 112 7.72 -7.06 -3.96
C ALA A 112 8.85 -6.73 -2.97
N ASN A 113 9.73 -7.69 -2.68
CA ASN A 113 10.89 -7.50 -1.80
C ASN A 113 11.92 -6.56 -2.43
N MET A 114 12.27 -6.77 -3.70
CA MET A 114 13.20 -5.90 -4.45
C MET A 114 12.69 -4.46 -4.49
N ARG A 115 11.44 -4.25 -4.92
CA ARG A 115 10.83 -2.92 -4.98
C ARG A 115 10.83 -2.24 -3.62
N ARG A 116 10.51 -2.96 -2.55
CA ARG A 116 10.54 -2.40 -1.19
C ARG A 116 11.95 -2.00 -0.77
N GLY A 117 12.97 -2.81 -1.09
CA GLY A 117 14.37 -2.48 -0.85
C GLY A 117 14.78 -1.20 -1.55
N ILE A 118 14.49 -1.08 -2.86
CA ILE A 118 14.79 0.08 -3.68
C ILE A 118 14.07 1.33 -3.13
N LEU A 119 12.78 1.24 -2.82
CA LEU A 119 12.02 2.35 -2.23
C LEU A 119 12.61 2.81 -0.90
N ASN A 120 12.99 1.87 -0.02
CA ASN A 120 13.64 2.23 1.25
C ASN A 120 14.98 2.95 1.05
N SER A 121 15.80 2.52 0.08
CA SER A 121 17.05 3.20 -0.27
C SER A 121 16.77 4.62 -0.79
N THR A 122 15.77 4.75 -1.68
CA THR A 122 15.38 6.06 -2.22
C THR A 122 14.88 7.00 -1.12
N VAL A 123 14.09 6.50 -0.14
CA VAL A 123 13.67 7.31 1.01
C VAL A 123 14.88 7.90 1.73
N LYS A 124 15.92 7.09 1.99
CA LYS A 124 17.16 7.58 2.63
C LYS A 124 17.91 8.61 1.78
N GLU A 125 18.09 8.30 0.50
CA GLU A 125 18.83 9.18 -0.44
C GLU A 125 18.16 10.54 -0.58
N THR A 126 16.85 10.63 -0.45
CA THR A 126 16.07 11.87 -0.53
C THR A 126 15.89 12.57 0.81
N GLY A 127 16.51 12.08 1.88
CA GLY A 127 16.33 12.61 3.23
C GLY A 127 14.93 12.33 3.80
N GLY A 128 14.21 11.35 3.25
CA GLY A 128 12.90 10.94 3.72
C GLY A 128 12.97 10.18 5.06
N THR A 129 11.90 10.27 5.83
CA THR A 129 11.74 9.56 7.11
C THR A 129 10.76 8.39 7.00
N THR A 130 9.85 8.47 6.04
CA THR A 130 8.67 7.61 5.99
C THR A 130 8.35 7.19 4.55
N LEU A 131 8.11 5.89 4.35
CA LEU A 131 7.60 5.30 3.10
C LEU A 131 6.10 5.05 3.24
N ALA A 132 5.28 5.63 2.35
CA ALA A 132 3.85 5.37 2.28
C ALA A 132 3.51 4.41 1.14
N LEU A 133 2.75 3.35 1.44
CA LEU A 133 2.29 2.36 0.46
C LEU A 133 0.77 2.28 0.39
N GLY A 134 0.25 2.06 -0.82
CA GLY A 134 -1.17 2.06 -1.16
C GLY A 134 -1.96 0.82 -0.73
N HIS A 135 -1.53 0.09 0.30
CA HIS A 135 -2.30 -1.06 0.79
C HIS A 135 -3.60 -0.61 1.46
N ASN A 136 -4.68 -1.32 1.16
CA ASN A 136 -6.04 -1.00 1.59
C ASN A 136 -6.65 -2.11 2.48
N LEU A 137 -7.93 -1.99 2.84
CA LEU A 137 -8.64 -2.96 3.69
C LEU A 137 -8.72 -4.35 3.04
N ASP A 138 -9.00 -4.41 1.74
CA ASP A 138 -9.12 -5.68 1.01
C ASP A 138 -7.78 -6.42 1.02
N ASP A 139 -6.67 -5.71 0.81
CA ASP A 139 -5.32 -6.27 0.90
C ASP A 139 -5.02 -6.86 2.29
N ALA A 140 -5.47 -6.19 3.36
CA ALA A 140 -5.27 -6.66 4.72
C ALA A 140 -6.04 -7.94 5.00
N VAL A 141 -7.29 -8.01 4.53
CA VAL A 141 -8.18 -9.16 4.68
C VAL A 141 -7.67 -10.35 3.85
N GLU A 142 -7.31 -10.13 2.58
CA GLU A 142 -6.72 -11.14 1.70
C GLU A 142 -5.45 -11.73 2.33
N THR A 143 -4.56 -10.87 2.84
CA THR A 143 -3.33 -11.31 3.51
C THR A 143 -3.62 -12.12 4.78
N ALA A 144 -4.61 -11.72 5.58
CA ALA A 144 -4.99 -12.46 6.77
C ALA A 144 -5.50 -13.86 6.44
N LEU A 145 -6.37 -13.99 5.44
CA LEU A 145 -6.89 -15.28 4.98
C LEU A 145 -5.79 -16.15 4.35
N MET A 146 -4.90 -15.59 3.54
CA MET A 146 -3.75 -16.32 3.00
C MET A 146 -2.89 -16.90 4.11
N ASN A 147 -2.53 -16.09 5.13
CA ASN A 147 -1.73 -16.56 6.24
C ASN A 147 -2.48 -17.64 7.05
N LEU A 148 -3.76 -17.45 7.36
CA LEU A 148 -4.56 -18.41 8.09
C LEU A 148 -4.62 -19.77 7.37
N LEU A 149 -4.96 -19.75 6.08
CA LEU A 149 -5.17 -20.97 5.28
C LEU A 149 -3.85 -21.68 4.92
N ARG A 150 -2.74 -20.97 4.80
CA ARG A 150 -1.46 -21.54 4.36
C ARG A 150 -0.50 -21.87 5.51
N THR A 151 -0.57 -21.10 6.57
CA THR A 151 0.41 -21.20 7.67
C THR A 151 -0.22 -21.40 9.05
N GLY A 152 -1.56 -21.47 9.14
CA GLY A 152 -2.28 -21.53 10.41
C GLY A 152 -2.13 -20.28 11.28
N ARG A 153 -1.61 -19.17 10.72
CA ARG A 153 -1.35 -17.94 11.49
C ARG A 153 -2.36 -16.86 11.12
N PHE A 154 -3.17 -16.43 12.08
CA PHE A 154 -4.06 -15.29 11.87
C PHE A 154 -3.31 -13.98 12.04
N ARG A 155 -2.76 -13.47 10.94
CA ARG A 155 -2.00 -12.21 10.89
C ARG A 155 -2.07 -11.57 9.52
N SER A 156 -1.88 -10.25 9.48
CA SER A 156 -1.72 -9.47 8.27
C SER A 156 -0.49 -8.56 8.39
N PHE A 157 -0.26 -7.71 7.38
CA PHE A 157 0.73 -6.65 7.51
C PHE A 157 0.29 -5.59 8.53
N GLN A 158 1.23 -4.96 9.21
CA GLN A 158 0.95 -3.89 10.16
C GLN A 158 0.58 -2.59 9.42
N PRO A 159 -0.36 -1.78 9.94
CA PRO A 159 -0.66 -0.44 9.41
C PRO A 159 0.55 0.49 9.40
N THR A 160 1.41 0.36 10.39
CA THR A 160 2.72 1.02 10.47
C THR A 160 3.78 0.01 10.91
N ALA A 161 5.00 0.11 10.38
CA ALA A 161 6.09 -0.78 10.72
C ALA A 161 7.43 -0.04 10.63
N TRP A 162 8.31 -0.31 11.58
CA TRP A 162 9.69 0.17 11.53
C TRP A 162 10.56 -0.80 10.72
N GLN A 163 11.27 -0.28 9.73
CA GLN A 163 12.18 -1.06 8.89
C GLN A 163 13.61 -0.91 9.44
N SER A 164 14.01 -1.78 10.37
CA SER A 164 15.27 -1.65 11.11
C SER A 164 16.50 -1.53 10.23
N ASN A 165 16.58 -2.32 9.14
CA ASN A 165 17.73 -2.30 8.22
C ASN A 165 17.85 -0.97 7.46
N SER A 166 16.75 -0.33 7.15
CA SER A 166 16.70 0.93 6.40
C SER A 166 16.47 2.15 7.30
N GLN A 167 16.13 1.97 8.57
CA GLN A 167 15.76 3.07 9.48
C GLN A 167 14.62 3.94 8.90
N VAL A 168 13.67 3.32 8.20
CA VAL A 168 12.54 3.98 7.55
C VAL A 168 11.24 3.50 8.20
N ARG A 169 10.34 4.42 8.51
CA ARG A 169 8.98 4.09 8.92
C ARG A 169 8.15 3.75 7.67
N LEU A 170 7.48 2.62 7.69
CA LEU A 170 6.54 2.23 6.64
C LEU A 170 5.11 2.47 7.12
N ILE A 171 4.29 3.18 6.34
CA ILE A 171 2.90 3.49 6.67
C ILE A 171 1.93 3.06 5.57
N ARG A 172 0.69 2.75 5.96
CA ARG A 172 -0.40 2.32 5.06
C ARG A 172 -1.70 3.06 5.41
N PRO A 173 -1.83 4.34 5.02
CA PRO A 173 -2.93 5.21 5.44
C PRO A 173 -4.32 4.74 5.02
N MET A 174 -4.41 3.86 4.00
CA MET A 174 -5.69 3.43 3.42
C MET A 174 -6.24 2.12 4.00
N VAL A 175 -5.68 1.59 5.09
CA VAL A 175 -6.12 0.31 5.69
C VAL A 175 -7.59 0.25 6.14
N TYR A 176 -8.29 1.38 6.19
CA TYR A 176 -9.74 1.45 6.48
C TYR A 176 -10.60 1.67 5.25
N LEU A 177 -10.01 1.77 4.07
CA LEU A 177 -10.72 1.93 2.80
C LEU A 177 -10.84 0.61 2.06
N SER A 178 -12.03 0.31 1.55
CA SER A 178 -12.21 -0.80 0.62
C SER A 178 -11.68 -0.46 -0.78
N GLU A 179 -11.23 -1.45 -1.51
CA GLU A 179 -10.80 -1.32 -2.91
C GLU A 179 -11.89 -0.65 -3.77
N LYS A 180 -13.16 -1.01 -3.55
CA LYS A 180 -14.30 -0.40 -4.25
C LYS A 180 -14.40 1.11 -4.00
N ALA A 181 -14.21 1.55 -2.75
CA ALA A 181 -14.28 2.97 -2.42
C ALA A 181 -13.14 3.77 -3.08
N ILE A 182 -11.94 3.18 -3.15
CA ILE A 182 -10.80 3.78 -3.84
C ILE A 182 -11.08 3.89 -5.35
N LEU A 183 -11.57 2.82 -5.98
CA LEU A 183 -11.88 2.81 -7.41
C LEU A 183 -12.91 3.88 -7.76
N THR A 184 -13.99 3.98 -6.98
CA THR A 184 -15.03 5.02 -7.16
C THR A 184 -14.44 6.43 -7.11
N GLU A 185 -13.52 6.71 -6.19
CA GLU A 185 -12.87 8.02 -6.10
C GLU A 185 -11.90 8.28 -7.26
N VAL A 186 -11.12 7.27 -7.67
CA VAL A 186 -10.21 7.36 -8.83
C VAL A 186 -10.98 7.71 -10.10
N GLU A 187 -12.11 7.03 -10.34
CA GLU A 187 -12.99 7.29 -11.50
C GLU A 187 -13.61 8.70 -11.40
N ARG A 188 -14.17 9.07 -10.25
CA ARG A 188 -14.79 10.38 -10.02
C ARG A 188 -13.80 11.53 -10.21
N LEU A 189 -12.55 11.35 -9.77
CA LEU A 189 -11.50 12.36 -9.89
C LEU A 189 -10.78 12.31 -11.25
N ASN A 190 -11.12 11.34 -12.10
CA ASN A 190 -10.46 11.08 -13.39
C ASN A 190 -8.93 11.05 -13.26
N LEU A 191 -8.42 10.26 -12.29
CA LEU A 191 -6.99 10.19 -12.04
C LEU A 191 -6.28 9.40 -13.13
N PRO A 192 -5.11 9.85 -13.59
CA PRO A 192 -4.33 9.11 -14.58
C PRO A 192 -3.80 7.81 -13.96
N LEU A 193 -3.90 6.72 -14.70
CA LEU A 193 -3.35 5.42 -14.30
C LEU A 193 -2.41 4.91 -15.37
N LEU A 194 -1.31 4.30 -14.97
CA LEU A 194 -0.41 3.63 -15.90
C LEU A 194 -0.93 2.24 -16.22
N LYS A 195 -0.95 1.91 -17.50
CA LYS A 195 -1.27 0.57 -18.00
C LYS A 195 0.02 -0.23 -18.07
N TYR A 196 0.21 -1.09 -17.09
CA TYR A 196 1.32 -2.03 -17.11
C TYR A 196 0.81 -3.45 -16.87
N THR A 197 1.12 -4.36 -17.80
CA THR A 197 0.78 -5.78 -17.67
C THR A 197 2.05 -6.54 -17.29
N CYS A 198 2.11 -6.96 -16.02
CA CYS A 198 3.24 -7.75 -15.55
C CYS A 198 3.27 -9.12 -16.24
N PRO A 199 4.39 -9.52 -16.87
CA PRO A 199 4.49 -10.82 -17.56
C PRO A 199 4.39 -12.02 -16.62
N PHE A 200 4.56 -11.80 -15.30
CA PHE A 200 4.47 -12.82 -14.26
C PHE A 200 3.11 -12.83 -13.54
N SER A 201 2.11 -12.08 -14.02
CA SER A 201 0.77 -11.99 -13.42
C SER A 201 -0.10 -13.23 -13.70
N LEU A 202 0.43 -14.42 -13.40
CA LEU A 202 -0.32 -15.67 -13.46
C LEU A 202 -1.29 -15.77 -12.25
N GLU A 203 -2.10 -16.84 -12.24
CA GLU A 203 -3.02 -17.13 -11.13
C GLU A 203 -2.25 -17.26 -9.82
N THR A 204 -2.27 -16.20 -9.01
CA THR A 204 -1.50 -16.12 -7.75
C THR A 204 -2.38 -16.55 -6.58
N GLU A 205 -1.75 -16.98 -5.48
CA GLU A 205 -2.43 -17.21 -4.20
C GLU A 205 -3.29 -16.01 -3.77
N ARG A 206 -2.86 -14.80 -4.12
CA ARG A 206 -3.62 -13.57 -3.85
C ARG A 206 -4.90 -13.51 -4.67
N THR A 207 -4.87 -13.92 -5.94
CA THR A 207 -6.07 -14.00 -6.78
C THR A 207 -7.09 -14.98 -6.20
N ARG A 208 -6.62 -16.14 -5.69
CA ARG A 208 -7.47 -17.12 -5.01
C ARG A 208 -8.06 -16.55 -3.72
N ALA A 209 -7.25 -15.90 -2.89
CA ALA A 209 -7.74 -15.25 -1.67
C ALA A 209 -8.77 -14.16 -1.96
N LYS A 210 -8.54 -13.34 -3.00
CA LYS A 210 -9.50 -12.32 -3.47
C LYS A 210 -10.84 -12.94 -3.89
N GLY A 211 -10.81 -14.06 -4.61
CA GLY A 211 -12.01 -14.83 -4.96
C GLY A 211 -12.77 -15.29 -3.73
N LEU A 212 -12.07 -15.87 -2.75
CA LEU A 212 -12.66 -16.34 -1.49
C LEU A 212 -13.28 -15.19 -0.68
N VAL A 213 -12.58 -14.05 -0.56
CA VAL A 213 -13.11 -12.84 0.11
C VAL A 213 -14.40 -12.37 -0.57
N LYS A 214 -14.45 -12.42 -1.91
CA LYS A 214 -15.65 -12.05 -2.67
C LYS A 214 -16.83 -12.99 -2.37
N GLU A 215 -16.60 -14.30 -2.32
CA GLU A 215 -17.64 -15.27 -1.99
C GLU A 215 -18.12 -15.14 -0.53
N LEU A 216 -17.20 -14.97 0.41
CA LEU A 216 -17.53 -14.73 1.80
C LEU A 216 -18.35 -13.44 1.97
N SER A 217 -18.00 -12.37 1.24
CA SER A 217 -18.72 -11.10 1.32
C SER A 217 -20.15 -11.15 0.79
N LYS A 218 -20.47 -12.11 -0.11
CA LYS A 218 -21.86 -12.36 -0.54
C LYS A 218 -22.71 -12.98 0.58
N LYS A 219 -22.11 -13.88 1.36
CA LYS A 219 -22.79 -14.59 2.45
C LYS A 219 -22.80 -13.80 3.77
N PHE A 220 -21.72 -13.07 4.02
CA PHE A 220 -21.48 -12.30 5.23
C PHE A 220 -21.08 -10.87 4.86
N PRO A 221 -22.01 -9.92 4.73
CA PRO A 221 -21.74 -8.56 4.27
C PRO A 221 -20.62 -7.84 5.04
N ASP A 222 -20.52 -8.09 6.36
CA ASP A 222 -19.56 -7.44 7.25
C ASP A 222 -18.24 -8.20 7.43
N VAL A 223 -18.01 -9.28 6.67
CA VAL A 223 -16.83 -10.15 6.85
C VAL A 223 -15.50 -9.40 6.84
N LYS A 224 -15.34 -8.41 5.97
CA LYS A 224 -14.09 -7.61 5.91
C LYS A 224 -13.89 -6.80 7.19
N GLN A 225 -14.95 -6.22 7.72
CA GLN A 225 -14.89 -5.44 8.96
C GLN A 225 -14.64 -6.35 10.17
N ASN A 226 -15.26 -7.52 10.19
CA ASN A 226 -15.07 -8.52 11.25
C ASN A 226 -13.64 -9.05 11.26
N ILE A 227 -13.06 -9.37 10.09
CA ILE A 227 -11.65 -9.77 9.99
C ILE A 227 -10.72 -8.63 10.42
N LEU A 228 -11.00 -7.38 10.00
CA LEU A 228 -10.23 -6.22 10.47
C LEU A 228 -10.34 -6.02 11.98
N HIS A 229 -11.53 -6.24 12.55
CA HIS A 229 -11.73 -6.19 14.00
C HIS A 229 -10.91 -7.26 14.71
N ALA A 230 -11.00 -8.51 14.25
CA ALA A 230 -10.24 -9.62 14.82
C ALA A 230 -8.71 -9.41 14.75
N LEU A 231 -8.21 -8.75 13.68
CA LEU A 231 -6.77 -8.38 13.60
C LEU A 231 -6.34 -7.34 14.66
N LYS A 232 -7.31 -6.57 15.21
CA LYS A 232 -7.04 -5.55 16.25
C LYS A 232 -7.24 -6.09 17.66
N CYS A 233 -8.22 -6.96 17.83
CA CYS A 233 -8.71 -7.46 19.12
C CYS A 233 -8.53 -8.98 19.17
N ILE A 234 -7.31 -9.44 19.42
CA ILE A 234 -7.07 -10.85 19.71
C ILE A 234 -7.27 -11.01 21.22
N ASP A 235 -8.42 -11.56 21.64
CA ASP A 235 -8.62 -11.92 23.04
C ASP A 235 -7.74 -13.13 23.38
N THR A 236 -6.87 -12.94 24.37
CA THR A 236 -5.94 -14.00 24.82
C THR A 236 -6.65 -15.05 25.66
N LYS A 237 -7.82 -14.74 26.22
CA LYS A 237 -8.60 -15.67 27.06
C LYS A 237 -9.21 -16.81 26.27
N ASP A 238 -9.51 -16.57 24.98
CA ASP A 238 -10.12 -17.57 24.09
C ASP A 238 -9.07 -18.37 23.29
N ARG A 239 -7.78 -18.22 23.62
CA ARG A 239 -6.72 -19.01 23.00
C ARG A 239 -6.61 -20.38 23.65
N TRP A 240 -6.59 -21.40 22.83
CA TRP A 240 -6.18 -22.73 23.25
C TRP A 240 -4.64 -22.71 23.43
N GLY A 241 -4.19 -22.47 24.65
CA GLY A 241 -2.76 -22.54 25.01
C GLY A 241 -2.47 -23.89 25.64
N GLU A 242 -1.37 -24.52 25.26
CA GLU A 242 -0.83 -25.63 26.06
C GLU A 242 -0.18 -25.04 27.31
N GLU A 243 -0.41 -25.65 28.48
CA GLU A 243 0.24 -25.24 29.72
C GLU A 243 1.78 -25.32 29.54
N GLY A 244 2.44 -24.18 29.67
CA GLY A 244 3.90 -24.06 29.52
C GLY A 244 4.40 -23.53 28.18
N SER A 245 3.56 -23.12 27.24
CA SER A 245 3.99 -22.37 26.05
C SER A 245 4.26 -20.91 26.39
N PRO A 246 5.45 -20.34 25.99
CA PRO A 246 5.84 -18.98 26.32
C PRO A 246 4.97 -17.93 25.62
#